data_8b5a43fe5b3b4f4e197760df7f3823b5
#
_entry.id   8b5a43fe5b3b4f4e197760df7f3823b5
#
_cell.length_a   1.000
_cell.length_b   1.000
_cell.length_c   1.000
_cell.angle_alpha   90.00
_cell.angle_beta   90.00
_cell.angle_gamma   90.00
#
_symmetry.space_group_name_H-M   'P 1'
#
loop_
_entity.id
_entity.type
_entity.pdbx_description
1 polymer ?
#
loop_
_entity_poly.entity_id
_entity_poly.type
_entity_poly.pdbx_seq_one_letter_code
_entity_poly.pdbx_strand_id
1 'polypeptide(L)'
;MAKEALIVKTTPLPQSRISFELEIPSETCKTCVNETISSISRSAKIPGFRLGKIPKQVLIQRIGITQLHASALEKIIDKSWQEALKIKSIEPLSEPELVDGFESLLAKFSPEKSLKVTLQTDVAPELKLKKSKGLSVEISKTKFDPKSIDEALEKSRSQFANIIPVTNRAAKLGDIAVVSFKGKYKDSGKEIDGGTSESMDLELEKNKMIPGFVEGIVKMKIGDTKTLNLKFPEDYSHEDSRGKEAIFEVNLKDLKEKELPELNDDFAKQSGNKESLKELKKDIEKQLKDNFEKTQKDIKIEALLDALTNELVAEIPKSMIDIEVRNNIEQTAQRFAQQGLDVKSTFTPELVKSLAESTRPQAEKNVQRNLALKALAETENIKVEKDEIDLKMKDYEDAISQSSKQIDIKKLTEVISNDLLKEKLIIWLEENSEVKEKTTKTSKATKTSKTTKATKTATKTTKAPTATKTQTKKEKK
;
A
#
# COMPACT_ATOMS: atom_id res chain seq x y z
N MET A 1 -15.80 30.34 45.49
CA MET A 1 -16.28 30.77 44.15
C MET A 1 -16.39 29.51 43.27
N ALA A 2 -17.55 29.25 42.68
CA ALA A 2 -17.70 28.11 41.77
C ALA A 2 -16.77 28.34 40.57
N LYS A 3 -15.92 27.35 40.25
CA LYS A 3 -15.13 27.38 39.01
C LYS A 3 -16.12 27.42 37.84
N GLU A 4 -16.05 28.45 37.01
CA GLU A 4 -16.76 28.45 35.74
C GLU A 4 -16.30 27.22 34.97
N ALA A 5 -17.23 26.36 34.54
CA ALA A 5 -16.94 25.13 33.87
C ALA A 5 -16.71 25.37 32.34
N LEU A 6 -15.88 24.56 31.73
CA LEU A 6 -15.72 24.54 30.29
C LEU A 6 -17.06 24.24 29.62
N ILE A 7 -17.50 25.10 28.69
CA ILE A 7 -18.69 24.85 27.88
C ILE A 7 -18.28 24.17 26.59
N VAL A 8 -18.86 23.00 26.33
CA VAL A 8 -18.54 22.17 25.15
C VAL A 8 -19.80 21.93 24.35
N LYS A 9 -19.83 22.45 23.11
CA LYS A 9 -20.85 22.14 22.12
C LYS A 9 -20.22 21.28 21.02
N THR A 10 -20.95 20.27 20.57
CA THR A 10 -20.49 19.38 19.50
C THR A 10 -21.48 19.41 18.35
N THR A 11 -20.98 19.47 17.12
CA THR A 11 -21.77 19.45 15.90
C THR A 11 -21.20 18.37 14.97
N PRO A 12 -22.00 17.38 14.53
CA PRO A 12 -21.55 16.39 13.55
C PRO A 12 -21.30 17.06 12.21
N LEU A 13 -20.25 16.61 11.51
CA LEU A 13 -19.86 17.03 10.18
C LEU A 13 -19.82 15.82 9.24
N PRO A 14 -19.89 16.02 7.92
CA PRO A 14 -19.73 14.94 6.95
C PRO A 14 -18.40 14.19 7.12
N GLN A 15 -18.33 12.95 6.59
CA GLN A 15 -17.16 12.08 6.65
C GLN A 15 -16.76 11.69 8.09
N SER A 16 -17.75 11.46 8.95
CA SER A 16 -17.55 11.07 10.37
C SER A 16 -16.58 12.01 11.11
N ARG A 17 -16.75 13.30 10.90
CA ARG A 17 -16.06 14.36 11.66
C ARG A 17 -17.00 14.99 12.69
N ILE A 18 -16.41 15.51 13.75
CA ILE A 18 -17.13 16.29 14.76
C ILE A 18 -16.41 17.60 14.99
N SER A 19 -17.18 18.69 15.01
CA SER A 19 -16.73 20.00 15.44
C SER A 19 -17.03 20.20 16.91
N PHE A 20 -16.04 20.65 17.66
CA PHE A 20 -16.12 21.02 19.06
C PHE A 20 -15.98 22.54 19.17
N GLU A 21 -17.00 23.20 19.64
CA GLU A 21 -16.93 24.60 20.04
C GLU A 21 -16.70 24.67 21.54
N LEU A 22 -15.53 25.13 21.94
CA LEU A 22 -15.09 25.24 23.31
C LEU A 22 -15.15 26.71 23.75
N GLU A 23 -15.85 26.99 24.82
CA GLU A 23 -15.80 28.30 25.49
C GLU A 23 -15.07 28.15 26.83
N ILE A 24 -13.85 28.67 26.86
CA ILE A 24 -12.89 28.50 27.94
C ILE A 24 -12.97 29.74 28.84
N PRO A 25 -13.25 29.57 30.13
CA PRO A 25 -13.37 30.71 31.07
C PRO A 25 -12.08 31.49 31.22
N SER A 26 -12.19 32.80 31.45
CA SER A 26 -11.04 33.69 31.67
C SER A 26 -10.19 33.28 32.88
N GLU A 27 -10.78 32.70 33.93
CA GLU A 27 -10.03 32.16 35.07
C GLU A 27 -9.08 31.01 34.68
N THR A 28 -9.54 30.11 33.81
CA THR A 28 -8.70 29.03 33.27
C THR A 28 -7.57 29.59 32.40
N CYS A 29 -7.86 30.60 31.57
CA CYS A 29 -6.84 31.27 30.77
C CYS A 29 -5.77 31.95 31.66
N LYS A 30 -6.16 32.70 32.67
CA LYS A 30 -5.25 33.34 33.66
C LYS A 30 -4.38 32.32 34.38
N THR A 31 -5.00 31.24 34.85
CA THR A 31 -4.29 30.15 35.56
C THR A 31 -3.25 29.51 34.68
N CYS A 32 -3.60 29.12 33.45
CA CYS A 32 -2.68 28.52 32.50
C CYS A 32 -1.54 29.45 32.09
N VAL A 33 -1.80 30.75 31.88
CA VAL A 33 -0.75 31.73 31.62
C VAL A 33 0.23 31.82 32.79
N ASN A 34 -0.26 31.88 34.03
CA ASN A 34 0.61 31.94 35.22
C ASN A 34 1.40 30.65 35.42
N GLU A 35 0.80 29.48 35.19
CA GLU A 35 1.49 28.17 35.17
C GLU A 35 2.58 28.11 34.11
N THR A 36 2.30 28.63 32.92
CA THR A 36 3.28 28.67 31.80
C THR A 36 4.46 29.59 32.14
N ILE A 37 4.19 30.78 32.66
CA ILE A 37 5.21 31.70 33.13
C ILE A 37 6.08 31.04 34.22
N SER A 38 5.46 30.36 35.18
CA SER A 38 6.17 29.64 36.26
C SER A 38 7.01 28.49 35.71
N SER A 39 6.49 27.74 34.74
CA SER A 39 7.20 26.65 34.08
C SER A 39 8.44 27.15 33.31
N ILE A 40 8.27 28.23 32.53
CA ILE A 40 9.36 28.84 31.76
C ILE A 40 10.39 29.45 32.74
N SER A 41 9.97 30.07 33.84
CA SER A 41 10.90 30.59 34.86
C SER A 41 11.81 29.49 35.45
N ARG A 42 11.32 28.25 35.53
CA ARG A 42 12.08 27.10 36.04
C ARG A 42 13.08 26.53 35.02
N SER A 43 12.79 26.66 33.74
CA SER A 43 13.60 26.10 32.66
C SER A 43 14.54 27.11 31.97
N ALA A 44 14.15 28.38 31.93
CA ALA A 44 14.90 29.45 31.26
C ALA A 44 16.22 29.77 32.00
N LYS A 45 17.32 29.81 31.27
CA LYS A 45 18.63 30.28 31.76
C LYS A 45 18.80 31.76 31.38
N ILE A 46 18.54 32.68 32.29
CA ILE A 46 18.74 34.11 32.06
C ILE A 46 19.92 34.58 32.92
N PRO A 47 20.96 35.20 32.31
CA PRO A 47 22.11 35.73 33.05
C PRO A 47 21.68 36.70 34.17
N GLY A 48 22.24 36.50 35.35
CA GLY A 48 21.93 37.32 36.53
C GLY A 48 20.78 36.79 37.41
N PHE A 49 20.11 35.70 37.02
CA PHE A 49 19.02 35.14 37.83
C PHE A 49 19.20 33.61 38.04
N ARG A 50 18.86 33.19 39.28
CA ARG A 50 18.81 31.77 39.61
C ARG A 50 17.59 31.12 38.97
N LEU A 51 17.70 29.87 38.48
CA LEU A 51 16.61 29.06 37.92
C LEU A 51 15.40 29.06 38.90
N GLY A 52 14.21 29.34 38.38
CA GLY A 52 12.96 29.39 39.14
C GLY A 52 12.74 30.65 40.00
N LYS A 53 13.66 31.64 40.00
CA LYS A 53 13.55 32.91 40.71
C LYS A 53 13.55 34.12 39.81
N ILE A 54 13.24 33.92 38.53
CA ILE A 54 13.18 34.99 37.51
C ILE A 54 11.86 35.76 37.67
N PRO A 55 11.88 37.10 37.89
CA PRO A 55 10.66 37.90 37.96
C PRO A 55 9.88 37.87 36.63
N LYS A 56 8.53 37.86 36.69
CA LYS A 56 7.65 37.85 35.52
C LYS A 56 7.98 38.96 34.51
N GLN A 57 8.28 40.16 35.00
CA GLN A 57 8.62 41.31 34.14
C GLN A 57 9.89 41.07 33.31
N VAL A 58 10.91 40.42 33.89
CA VAL A 58 12.16 40.11 33.23
C VAL A 58 11.95 39.00 32.15
N LEU A 59 11.08 38.02 32.45
CA LEU A 59 10.70 37.00 31.44
C LEU A 59 9.99 37.64 30.26
N ILE A 60 9.03 38.53 30.49
CA ILE A 60 8.31 39.25 29.44
C ILE A 60 9.25 40.08 28.58
N GLN A 61 10.22 40.78 29.19
CA GLN A 61 11.19 41.58 28.45
C GLN A 61 12.15 40.75 27.59
N ARG A 62 12.52 39.55 28.07
CA ARG A 62 13.53 38.70 27.39
C ARG A 62 12.95 37.76 26.35
N ILE A 63 11.77 37.21 26.62
CA ILE A 63 11.13 36.20 25.77
C ILE A 63 10.09 36.87 24.86
N GLY A 64 9.51 37.97 25.30
CA GLY A 64 8.38 38.64 24.64
C GLY A 64 7.01 38.09 25.11
N ILE A 65 6.05 38.98 25.21
CA ILE A 65 4.70 38.64 25.66
C ILE A 65 3.96 37.72 24.67
N THR A 66 4.21 37.92 23.37
CA THR A 66 3.58 37.11 22.32
C THR A 66 4.01 35.64 22.41
N GLN A 67 5.30 35.36 22.63
CA GLN A 67 5.81 34.00 22.78
C GLN A 67 5.30 33.32 24.06
N LEU A 68 5.18 34.08 25.15
CA LEU A 68 4.57 33.59 26.40
C LEU A 68 3.09 33.25 26.21
N HIS A 69 2.36 34.12 25.49
CA HIS A 69 0.95 33.89 25.17
C HIS A 69 0.79 32.69 24.21
N ALA A 70 1.66 32.52 23.23
CA ALA A 70 1.63 31.37 22.33
C ALA A 70 1.78 30.06 23.11
N SER A 71 2.82 29.95 23.95
CA SER A 71 3.03 28.76 24.78
C SER A 71 1.91 28.52 25.81
N ALA A 72 1.26 29.57 26.29
CA ALA A 72 0.12 29.43 27.16
C ALA A 72 -1.12 28.97 26.40
N LEU A 73 -1.36 29.51 25.20
CA LEU A 73 -2.49 29.19 24.35
C LEU A 73 -2.46 27.72 23.92
N GLU A 74 -1.29 27.21 23.52
CA GLU A 74 -1.10 25.77 23.23
C GLU A 74 -1.57 24.91 24.43
N LYS A 75 -1.08 25.21 25.63
CA LYS A 75 -1.47 24.45 26.82
C LYS A 75 -2.94 24.59 27.17
N ILE A 76 -3.54 25.78 26.95
CA ILE A 76 -4.97 26.00 27.18
C ILE A 76 -5.78 25.11 26.22
N ILE A 77 -5.43 25.09 24.94
CA ILE A 77 -6.11 24.30 23.94
C ILE A 77 -5.99 22.80 24.30
N ASP A 78 -4.78 22.31 24.59
CA ASP A 78 -4.54 20.90 24.92
C ASP A 78 -5.33 20.46 26.16
N LYS A 79 -5.27 21.24 27.26
CA LYS A 79 -6.01 20.92 28.49
C LYS A 79 -7.53 20.92 28.26
N SER A 80 -8.05 21.95 27.56
CA SER A 80 -9.46 22.05 27.27
C SER A 80 -9.96 20.98 26.31
N TRP A 81 -9.13 20.58 25.36
CA TRP A 81 -9.40 19.46 24.47
C TRP A 81 -9.54 18.15 25.24
N GLN A 82 -8.56 17.81 26.11
CA GLN A 82 -8.62 16.61 26.93
C GLN A 82 -9.83 16.58 27.87
N GLU A 83 -10.23 17.73 28.39
CA GLU A 83 -11.41 17.86 29.22
C GLU A 83 -12.70 17.71 28.41
N ALA A 84 -12.77 18.31 27.22
CA ALA A 84 -13.91 18.22 26.32
C ALA A 84 -14.17 16.78 25.87
N LEU A 85 -13.13 16.01 25.55
CA LEU A 85 -13.23 14.60 25.21
C LEU A 85 -13.85 13.77 26.36
N LYS A 86 -13.41 14.03 27.60
CA LYS A 86 -13.96 13.36 28.80
C LYS A 86 -15.43 13.70 29.02
N ILE A 87 -15.80 14.99 28.90
CA ILE A 87 -17.19 15.45 29.05
C ILE A 87 -18.13 14.79 28.04
N LYS A 88 -17.67 14.61 26.81
CA LYS A 88 -18.48 14.05 25.71
C LYS A 88 -18.32 12.55 25.54
N SER A 89 -17.34 11.92 26.22
CA SER A 89 -17.01 10.50 26.07
C SER A 89 -16.76 10.12 24.61
N ILE A 90 -16.03 10.98 23.87
CA ILE A 90 -15.69 10.78 22.47
C ILE A 90 -14.22 10.37 22.36
N GLU A 91 -13.94 9.32 21.60
CA GLU A 91 -12.60 8.87 21.26
C GLU A 91 -12.23 9.39 19.86
N PRO A 92 -11.28 10.35 19.75
CA PRO A 92 -10.86 10.88 18.46
C PRO A 92 -9.96 9.89 17.74
N LEU A 93 -10.08 9.83 16.40
CA LEU A 93 -9.22 9.04 15.52
C LEU A 93 -8.02 9.84 15.01
N SER A 94 -8.07 11.16 15.11
CA SER A 94 -7.01 12.06 14.67
C SER A 94 -6.73 13.13 15.71
N GLU A 95 -5.56 13.76 15.61
CA GLU A 95 -5.29 14.99 16.34
C GLU A 95 -6.31 16.08 15.95
N PRO A 96 -6.69 16.97 16.88
CA PRO A 96 -7.67 18.01 16.59
C PRO A 96 -7.10 19.05 15.64
N GLU A 97 -7.86 19.38 14.60
CA GLU A 97 -7.57 20.50 13.71
C GLU A 97 -8.20 21.79 14.22
N LEU A 98 -7.40 22.84 14.31
CA LEU A 98 -7.86 24.17 14.75
C LEU A 98 -8.44 24.93 13.56
N VAL A 99 -9.75 25.17 13.55
CA VAL A 99 -10.47 25.80 12.43
C VAL A 99 -10.03 27.25 12.20
N ASP A 100 -9.91 28.04 13.28
CA ASP A 100 -9.60 29.46 13.17
C ASP A 100 -8.11 29.76 12.88
N GLY A 101 -7.25 28.75 12.95
CA GLY A 101 -5.80 28.89 12.85
C GLY A 101 -5.18 29.49 14.11
N PHE A 102 -4.00 29.00 14.48
CA PHE A 102 -3.33 29.38 15.73
C PHE A 102 -2.96 30.86 15.80
N GLU A 103 -2.45 31.43 14.72
CA GLU A 103 -2.05 32.83 14.66
C GLU A 103 -3.23 33.80 14.86
N SER A 104 -4.39 33.46 14.24
CA SER A 104 -5.61 34.24 14.38
C SER A 104 -6.13 34.26 15.84
N LEU A 105 -6.07 33.08 16.49
CA LEU A 105 -6.43 32.97 17.92
C LEU A 105 -5.45 33.72 18.81
N LEU A 106 -4.15 33.60 18.55
CA LEU A 106 -3.10 34.28 19.31
C LEU A 106 -3.25 35.79 19.23
N ALA A 107 -3.58 36.35 18.06
CA ALA A 107 -3.79 37.78 17.87
C ALA A 107 -4.99 38.31 18.66
N LYS A 108 -6.02 37.48 18.89
CA LYS A 108 -7.24 37.82 19.67
C LYS A 108 -7.14 37.42 21.14
N PHE A 109 -6.11 36.65 21.52
CA PHE A 109 -5.99 36.10 22.87
C PHE A 109 -5.73 37.17 23.92
N SER A 110 -6.58 37.19 24.94
CA SER A 110 -6.39 37.99 26.14
C SER A 110 -6.71 37.14 27.36
N PRO A 111 -5.80 36.99 28.32
CA PRO A 111 -6.05 36.21 29.54
C PRO A 111 -7.23 36.68 30.36
N GLU A 112 -7.64 37.96 30.22
CA GLU A 112 -8.73 38.58 30.96
C GLU A 112 -10.12 38.24 30.38
N LYS A 113 -10.19 37.66 29.19
CA LYS A 113 -11.45 37.34 28.48
C LYS A 113 -11.61 35.84 28.33
N SER A 114 -12.86 35.38 28.19
CA SER A 114 -13.12 34.00 27.76
C SER A 114 -12.59 33.80 26.35
N LEU A 115 -12.09 32.58 26.10
CA LEU A 115 -11.54 32.17 24.79
C LEU A 115 -12.50 31.20 24.14
N LYS A 116 -12.91 31.51 22.90
CA LYS A 116 -13.66 30.57 22.06
C LYS A 116 -12.71 29.91 21.07
N VAL A 117 -12.76 28.58 21.01
CA VAL A 117 -11.92 27.76 20.16
C VAL A 117 -12.79 26.75 19.46
N THR A 118 -12.63 26.63 18.13
CA THR A 118 -13.30 25.59 17.34
C THR A 118 -12.27 24.57 16.89
N LEU A 119 -12.46 23.33 17.34
CA LEU A 119 -11.63 22.18 17.01
C LEU A 119 -12.44 21.16 16.21
N GLN A 120 -11.83 20.52 15.25
CA GLN A 120 -12.45 19.44 14.48
C GLN A 120 -11.58 18.18 14.56
N THR A 121 -12.21 17.02 14.66
CA THR A 121 -11.52 15.74 14.66
C THR A 121 -12.36 14.68 13.96
N ASP A 122 -11.69 13.65 13.47
CA ASP A 122 -12.33 12.46 12.94
C ASP A 122 -12.73 11.54 14.10
N VAL A 123 -13.88 10.88 13.96
CA VAL A 123 -14.39 9.91 14.92
C VAL A 123 -14.77 8.61 14.21
N ALA A 124 -14.96 7.55 14.99
CA ALA A 124 -15.42 6.27 14.43
C ALA A 124 -16.76 6.45 13.70
N PRO A 125 -16.89 5.92 12.47
CA PRO A 125 -18.10 6.03 11.69
C PRO A 125 -19.23 5.20 12.30
N GLU A 126 -20.48 5.67 12.14
CA GLU A 126 -21.63 4.82 12.36
C GLU A 126 -21.69 3.76 11.28
N LEU A 127 -21.78 2.48 11.68
CA LEU A 127 -21.80 1.35 10.77
C LEU A 127 -23.22 0.84 10.61
N LYS A 128 -23.70 0.72 9.38
CA LYS A 128 -24.99 0.11 9.06
C LYS A 128 -24.84 -0.80 7.84
N LEU A 129 -25.38 -2.00 7.91
CA LEU A 129 -25.51 -2.91 6.77
C LEU A 129 -26.93 -2.85 6.24
N LYS A 130 -27.08 -2.68 4.92
CA LYS A 130 -28.39 -2.81 4.27
C LYS A 130 -28.87 -4.24 4.29
N LYS A 131 -27.93 -5.19 4.13
CA LYS A 131 -28.19 -6.62 4.08
C LYS A 131 -27.01 -7.39 4.65
N SER A 132 -27.27 -8.31 5.58
CA SER A 132 -26.24 -9.18 6.18
C SER A 132 -26.29 -10.61 5.59
N LYS A 133 -27.48 -11.13 5.26
CA LYS A 133 -27.74 -12.51 4.80
C LYS A 133 -28.14 -12.57 3.35
N GLY A 134 -27.91 -13.73 2.70
CA GLY A 134 -28.35 -14.00 1.32
C GLY A 134 -27.64 -13.11 0.30
N LEU A 135 -26.38 -12.77 0.52
CA LEU A 135 -25.54 -12.13 -0.48
C LEU A 135 -25.35 -13.09 -1.65
N SER A 136 -25.47 -12.58 -2.88
CA SER A 136 -25.28 -13.41 -4.08
C SER A 136 -24.01 -12.96 -4.81
N VAL A 137 -23.07 -13.88 -4.97
CA VAL A 137 -21.81 -13.63 -5.67
C VAL A 137 -21.62 -14.60 -6.82
N GLU A 138 -21.05 -14.14 -7.91
CA GLU A 138 -20.67 -14.96 -9.05
C GLU A 138 -19.16 -15.10 -9.10
N ILE A 139 -18.67 -16.33 -9.00
CA ILE A 139 -17.24 -16.63 -9.11
C ILE A 139 -16.95 -17.49 -10.35
N SER A 140 -15.79 -17.25 -10.97
CA SER A 140 -15.31 -18.09 -12.07
C SER A 140 -14.60 -19.30 -11.50
N LYS A 141 -15.21 -20.48 -11.63
CA LYS A 141 -14.56 -21.74 -11.26
C LYS A 141 -13.67 -22.19 -12.40
N THR A 142 -12.36 -22.09 -12.21
CA THR A 142 -11.39 -22.74 -13.08
C THR A 142 -11.20 -24.20 -12.65
N LYS A 143 -10.89 -25.07 -13.59
CA LYS A 143 -10.55 -26.46 -13.27
C LYS A 143 -9.03 -26.55 -13.12
N PHE A 144 -8.59 -27.41 -12.22
CA PHE A 144 -7.17 -27.75 -12.12
C PHE A 144 -6.69 -28.34 -13.45
N ASP A 145 -5.63 -27.78 -14.02
CA ASP A 145 -5.03 -28.28 -15.25
C ASP A 145 -3.89 -29.25 -14.91
N PRO A 146 -4.02 -30.54 -15.23
CA PRO A 146 -2.97 -31.53 -14.96
C PRO A 146 -1.64 -31.20 -15.64
N LYS A 147 -1.64 -30.43 -16.74
CA LYS A 147 -0.41 -30.00 -17.44
C LYS A 147 0.49 -29.13 -16.56
N SER A 148 -0.07 -28.43 -15.58
CA SER A 148 0.70 -27.64 -14.63
C SER A 148 1.72 -28.48 -13.83
N ILE A 149 1.47 -29.80 -13.69
CA ILE A 149 2.41 -30.73 -13.03
C ILE A 149 3.64 -30.92 -13.88
N ASP A 150 3.44 -31.17 -15.19
CA ASP A 150 4.55 -31.34 -16.11
C ASP A 150 5.34 -30.04 -16.31
N GLU A 151 4.64 -28.90 -16.36
CA GLU A 151 5.27 -27.57 -16.42
C GLU A 151 6.10 -27.27 -15.17
N ALA A 152 5.60 -27.60 -13.98
CA ALA A 152 6.34 -27.42 -12.72
C ALA A 152 7.57 -28.34 -12.67
N LEU A 153 7.43 -29.58 -13.16
CA LEU A 153 8.52 -30.53 -13.23
C LEU A 153 9.62 -30.08 -14.20
N GLU A 154 9.24 -29.60 -15.40
CA GLU A 154 10.20 -29.06 -16.39
C GLU A 154 10.86 -27.76 -15.87
N LYS A 155 10.14 -26.92 -15.15
CA LYS A 155 10.72 -25.75 -14.50
C LYS A 155 11.75 -26.16 -13.45
N SER A 156 11.44 -27.13 -12.62
CA SER A 156 12.38 -27.69 -11.63
C SER A 156 13.60 -28.29 -12.35
N ARG A 157 13.38 -29.05 -13.40
CA ARG A 157 14.44 -29.65 -14.25
C ARG A 157 15.39 -28.59 -14.82
N SER A 158 14.83 -27.46 -15.27
CA SER A 158 15.61 -26.35 -15.80
C SER A 158 16.48 -25.66 -14.74
N GLN A 159 16.08 -25.66 -13.45
CA GLN A 159 16.88 -25.12 -12.36
C GLN A 159 18.11 -25.98 -12.02
N PHE A 160 18.04 -27.29 -12.30
CA PHE A 160 19.14 -28.24 -12.08
C PHE A 160 19.91 -28.56 -13.35
N ALA A 161 19.73 -27.76 -14.41
CA ALA A 161 20.45 -27.93 -15.67
C ALA A 161 21.96 -27.68 -15.52
N ASN A 162 22.79 -28.55 -16.09
CA ASN A 162 24.21 -28.29 -16.22
C ASN A 162 24.45 -27.29 -17.35
N ILE A 163 25.31 -26.32 -17.12
CA ILE A 163 25.68 -25.33 -18.14
C ILE A 163 26.98 -25.76 -18.79
N ILE A 164 26.90 -26.12 -20.07
CA ILE A 164 28.04 -26.61 -20.85
C ILE A 164 28.40 -25.56 -21.92
N PRO A 165 29.67 -25.15 -22.05
CA PRO A 165 30.09 -24.24 -23.11
C PRO A 165 29.98 -24.92 -24.49
N VAL A 166 29.48 -24.16 -25.48
CA VAL A 166 29.28 -24.62 -26.85
C VAL A 166 30.17 -23.82 -27.80
N THR A 167 31.11 -24.47 -28.46
CA THR A 167 32.02 -23.80 -29.39
C THR A 167 31.80 -24.18 -30.86
N ASN A 168 31.10 -25.30 -31.11
CA ASN A 168 31.12 -25.98 -32.42
C ASN A 168 29.87 -25.77 -33.28
N ARG A 169 28.87 -25.03 -32.75
CA ARG A 169 27.60 -24.83 -33.46
C ARG A 169 27.07 -23.39 -33.27
N ALA A 170 26.11 -23.06 -34.11
CA ALA A 170 25.35 -21.82 -33.96
C ALA A 170 24.34 -21.90 -32.81
N ALA A 171 23.93 -20.73 -32.28
CA ALA A 171 22.96 -20.55 -31.20
C ALA A 171 21.59 -21.12 -31.57
N LYS A 172 20.97 -21.84 -30.66
CA LYS A 172 19.63 -22.42 -30.76
C LYS A 172 18.73 -21.87 -29.67
N LEU A 173 17.41 -22.06 -29.83
CA LEU A 173 16.46 -21.80 -28.74
C LEU A 173 16.75 -22.72 -27.54
N GLY A 174 16.74 -22.19 -26.34
CA GLY A 174 17.07 -22.91 -25.11
C GLY A 174 18.53 -22.74 -24.65
N ASP A 175 19.43 -22.23 -25.50
CA ASP A 175 20.79 -21.90 -25.10
C ASP A 175 20.88 -20.63 -24.26
N ILE A 176 21.96 -20.48 -23.54
CA ILE A 176 22.34 -19.23 -22.88
C ILE A 176 23.41 -18.54 -23.73
N ALA A 177 23.06 -17.41 -24.32
CA ALA A 177 23.96 -16.59 -25.11
C ALA A 177 24.55 -15.46 -24.26
N VAL A 178 25.88 -15.36 -24.22
CA VAL A 178 26.56 -14.21 -23.64
C VAL A 178 26.72 -13.17 -24.76
N VAL A 179 25.92 -12.09 -24.65
CA VAL A 179 25.86 -11.08 -25.70
C VAL A 179 26.30 -9.73 -25.21
N SER A 180 26.93 -8.93 -26.08
CA SER A 180 26.98 -7.48 -25.92
C SER A 180 26.05 -6.85 -26.94
N PHE A 181 25.41 -5.77 -26.58
CA PHE A 181 24.52 -5.07 -27.49
C PHE A 181 24.50 -3.55 -27.22
N LYS A 182 24.24 -2.79 -28.31
CA LYS A 182 24.04 -1.35 -28.28
C LYS A 182 22.76 -1.00 -29.04
N GLY A 183 21.80 -0.39 -28.31
CA GLY A 183 20.50 -0.02 -28.86
C GLY A 183 20.36 1.47 -29.09
N LYS A 184 19.83 1.86 -30.26
CA LYS A 184 19.52 3.24 -30.61
C LYS A 184 18.11 3.32 -31.20
N TYR A 185 17.40 4.41 -30.95
CA TYR A 185 16.16 4.69 -31.65
C TYR A 185 16.44 4.97 -33.13
N LYS A 186 15.65 4.38 -34.01
CA LYS A 186 15.84 4.47 -35.46
C LYS A 186 15.55 5.88 -36.01
N ASP A 187 14.60 6.56 -35.40
CA ASP A 187 14.14 7.90 -35.80
C ASP A 187 15.10 9.02 -35.39
N SER A 188 15.62 8.97 -34.18
CA SER A 188 16.45 10.02 -33.57
C SER A 188 17.93 9.69 -33.52
N GLY A 189 18.30 8.42 -33.67
CA GLY A 189 19.67 7.96 -33.49
C GLY A 189 20.16 8.04 -32.02
N LYS A 190 19.30 8.44 -31.10
CA LYS A 190 19.63 8.58 -29.69
C LYS A 190 19.76 7.21 -29.05
N GLU A 191 20.74 7.03 -28.17
CA GLU A 191 20.91 5.80 -27.40
C GLU A 191 19.69 5.56 -26.49
N ILE A 192 19.30 4.28 -26.37
CA ILE A 192 18.19 3.84 -25.54
C ILE A 192 18.70 3.69 -24.12
N ASP A 193 18.05 4.31 -23.16
CA ASP A 193 18.39 4.17 -21.76
C ASP A 193 18.19 2.71 -21.32
N GLY A 194 19.24 2.09 -20.75
CA GLY A 194 19.27 0.64 -20.47
C GLY A 194 19.38 -0.24 -21.73
N GLY A 195 19.51 0.33 -22.94
CA GLY A 195 19.63 -0.40 -24.21
C GLY A 195 21.06 -0.82 -24.58
N THR A 196 22.04 -0.68 -23.69
CA THR A 196 23.43 -1.03 -23.91
C THR A 196 23.95 -1.94 -22.80
N SER A 197 24.61 -3.03 -23.19
CA SER A 197 25.31 -3.92 -22.27
C SER A 197 26.60 -4.43 -22.91
N GLU A 198 27.67 -4.45 -22.13
CA GLU A 198 28.94 -5.01 -22.59
C GLU A 198 29.00 -6.53 -22.49
N SER A 199 28.28 -7.12 -21.54
CA SER A 199 28.18 -8.57 -21.37
C SER A 199 26.91 -8.88 -20.59
N MET A 200 26.01 -9.66 -21.19
CA MET A 200 24.76 -10.09 -20.59
C MET A 200 24.51 -11.56 -20.95
N ASP A 201 24.29 -12.38 -19.95
CA ASP A 201 23.84 -13.76 -20.13
C ASP A 201 22.34 -13.74 -20.45
N LEU A 202 21.98 -14.12 -21.66
CA LEU A 202 20.62 -14.14 -22.17
C LEU A 202 20.20 -15.57 -22.52
N GLU A 203 19.17 -16.05 -21.83
CA GLU A 203 18.53 -17.30 -22.18
C GLU A 203 17.67 -17.12 -23.44
N LEU A 204 17.94 -17.86 -24.49
CA LEU A 204 17.28 -17.76 -25.80
C LEU A 204 15.89 -18.41 -25.75
N GLU A 205 14.99 -17.87 -24.94
CA GLU A 205 13.60 -18.28 -24.86
C GLU A 205 12.67 -17.26 -25.52
N LYS A 206 11.60 -17.73 -26.12
CA LYS A 206 10.58 -16.87 -26.73
C LYS A 206 9.95 -15.96 -25.65
N ASN A 207 9.75 -14.71 -26.00
CA ASN A 207 9.12 -13.69 -25.16
C ASN A 207 9.92 -13.22 -23.89
N LYS A 208 11.18 -13.61 -23.71
CA LYS A 208 12.02 -13.05 -22.65
C LYS A 208 12.54 -11.64 -22.96
N MET A 209 12.66 -11.30 -24.22
CA MET A 209 13.10 -9.99 -24.71
C MET A 209 12.05 -9.41 -25.67
N ILE A 210 12.31 -8.19 -26.14
CA ILE A 210 11.45 -7.57 -27.17
C ILE A 210 11.33 -8.49 -28.41
N PRO A 211 10.16 -8.53 -29.06
CA PRO A 211 9.94 -9.42 -30.20
C PRO A 211 11.00 -9.26 -31.29
N GLY A 212 11.55 -10.37 -31.78
CA GLY A 212 12.58 -10.38 -32.81
C GLY A 212 14.02 -10.34 -32.28
N PHE A 213 14.26 -10.01 -31.00
CA PHE A 213 15.61 -9.94 -30.44
C PHE A 213 16.23 -11.35 -30.29
N VAL A 214 15.52 -12.26 -29.65
CA VAL A 214 15.98 -13.67 -29.48
C VAL A 214 16.08 -14.37 -30.84
N GLU A 215 15.08 -14.18 -31.69
CA GLU A 215 15.08 -14.75 -33.04
C GLU A 215 16.25 -14.24 -33.91
N GLY A 216 16.67 -13.01 -33.67
CA GLY A 216 17.81 -12.40 -34.32
C GLY A 216 19.15 -13.06 -33.95
N ILE A 217 19.29 -13.48 -32.68
CA ILE A 217 20.50 -14.16 -32.16
C ILE A 217 20.55 -15.63 -32.55
N VAL A 218 19.40 -16.28 -32.64
CA VAL A 218 19.33 -17.67 -33.10
C VAL A 218 20.03 -17.80 -34.46
N LYS A 219 20.86 -18.83 -34.61
CA LYS A 219 21.75 -19.13 -35.74
C LYS A 219 23.01 -18.27 -35.83
N MET A 220 23.29 -17.34 -34.90
CA MET A 220 24.60 -16.67 -34.82
C MET A 220 25.64 -17.65 -34.25
N LYS A 221 26.90 -17.50 -34.71
CA LYS A 221 28.07 -18.16 -34.12
C LYS A 221 28.81 -17.24 -33.18
N ILE A 222 29.60 -17.78 -32.29
CA ILE A 222 30.47 -17.02 -31.41
C ILE A 222 31.37 -16.11 -32.24
N GLY A 223 31.39 -14.82 -31.88
CA GLY A 223 32.13 -13.76 -32.60
C GLY A 223 31.30 -13.04 -33.66
N ASP A 224 30.12 -13.52 -34.03
CA ASP A 224 29.27 -12.83 -35.01
C ASP A 224 28.69 -11.55 -34.43
N THR A 225 28.63 -10.50 -35.27
CA THR A 225 27.93 -9.24 -34.97
C THR A 225 26.78 -9.08 -35.96
N LYS A 226 25.61 -8.74 -35.48
CA LYS A 226 24.39 -8.57 -36.27
C LYS A 226 23.59 -7.36 -35.87
N THR A 227 23.11 -6.61 -36.83
CA THR A 227 22.22 -5.49 -36.61
C THR A 227 20.77 -5.95 -36.71
N LEU A 228 19.99 -5.74 -35.66
CA LEU A 228 18.58 -6.10 -35.54
C LEU A 228 17.71 -4.86 -35.60
N ASN A 229 16.76 -4.79 -36.53
CA ASN A 229 15.72 -3.76 -36.57
C ASN A 229 14.48 -4.30 -35.86
N LEU A 230 14.13 -3.71 -34.74
CA LEU A 230 13.09 -4.20 -33.85
C LEU A 230 12.11 -3.07 -33.54
N LYS A 231 10.89 -3.44 -33.13
CA LYS A 231 9.88 -2.50 -32.67
C LYS A 231 9.49 -2.83 -31.24
N PHE A 232 9.49 -1.84 -30.38
CA PHE A 232 8.99 -2.00 -29.01
C PHE A 232 7.48 -2.24 -29.02
N PRO A 233 6.96 -3.12 -28.16
CA PRO A 233 5.53 -3.31 -27.98
C PRO A 233 4.85 -2.02 -27.50
N GLU A 234 3.56 -1.87 -27.83
CA GLU A 234 2.74 -0.72 -27.39
C GLU A 234 2.50 -0.74 -25.86
N ASP A 235 2.63 -1.90 -25.23
CA ASP A 235 2.49 -2.12 -23.78
C ASP A 235 3.85 -2.22 -23.05
N TYR A 236 4.93 -1.71 -23.67
CA TYR A 236 6.25 -1.74 -23.03
C TYR A 236 6.28 -0.91 -21.75
N SER A 237 7.03 -1.39 -20.74
CA SER A 237 7.07 -0.78 -19.40
C SER A 237 7.58 0.67 -19.42
N HIS A 238 8.58 0.98 -20.28
CA HIS A 238 9.10 2.32 -20.46
C HIS A 238 8.22 3.11 -21.45
N GLU A 239 7.54 4.15 -20.98
CA GLU A 239 6.61 4.95 -21.80
C GLU A 239 7.28 5.58 -23.02
N ASP A 240 8.49 6.10 -22.84
CA ASP A 240 9.25 6.76 -23.91
C ASP A 240 9.65 5.81 -25.06
N SER A 241 9.64 4.50 -24.82
CA SER A 241 10.03 3.50 -25.82
C SER A 241 8.85 2.83 -26.52
N ARG A 242 7.62 2.99 -25.99
CA ARG A 242 6.42 2.30 -26.51
C ARG A 242 6.21 2.55 -28.00
N GLY A 243 6.05 1.48 -28.77
CA GLY A 243 5.76 1.53 -30.19
C GLY A 243 6.88 2.07 -31.08
N LYS A 244 8.02 2.50 -30.53
CA LYS A 244 9.14 3.05 -31.32
C LYS A 244 9.96 1.95 -31.99
N GLU A 245 10.50 2.28 -33.16
CA GLU A 245 11.48 1.42 -33.82
C GLU A 245 12.88 1.63 -33.27
N ALA A 246 13.60 0.55 -33.07
CA ALA A 246 14.96 0.55 -32.54
C ALA A 246 15.90 -0.31 -33.36
N ILE A 247 17.17 0.07 -33.37
CA ILE A 247 18.24 -0.65 -34.03
C ILE A 247 19.19 -1.14 -32.93
N PHE A 248 19.38 -2.45 -32.87
CA PHE A 248 20.30 -3.08 -31.92
C PHE A 248 21.46 -3.72 -32.69
N GLU A 249 22.66 -3.32 -32.35
CA GLU A 249 23.88 -4.01 -32.79
C GLU A 249 24.22 -5.03 -31.70
N VAL A 250 24.14 -6.32 -32.04
CA VAL A 250 24.32 -7.44 -31.10
C VAL A 250 25.52 -8.24 -31.51
N ASN A 251 26.45 -8.48 -30.59
CA ASN A 251 27.59 -9.37 -30.76
C ASN A 251 27.47 -10.58 -29.83
N LEU A 252 27.60 -11.78 -30.35
CA LEU A 252 27.58 -13.03 -29.57
C LEU A 252 29.02 -13.34 -29.09
N LYS A 253 29.28 -13.15 -27.80
CA LYS A 253 30.60 -13.36 -27.20
C LYS A 253 30.87 -14.82 -26.83
N ASP A 254 29.85 -15.48 -26.27
CA ASP A 254 29.95 -16.86 -25.81
C ASP A 254 28.59 -17.56 -25.90
N LEU A 255 28.60 -18.88 -25.94
CA LEU A 255 27.40 -19.70 -26.05
C LEU A 255 27.49 -20.89 -25.09
N LYS A 256 26.43 -21.09 -24.32
CA LYS A 256 26.32 -22.15 -23.33
C LYS A 256 25.03 -22.92 -23.59
N GLU A 257 25.08 -24.24 -23.52
CA GLU A 257 23.91 -25.12 -23.60
C GLU A 257 23.43 -25.52 -22.21
N LYS A 258 22.13 -25.55 -22.02
CA LYS A 258 21.52 -26.13 -20.83
C LYS A 258 21.31 -27.62 -21.07
N GLU A 259 22.17 -28.45 -20.51
CA GLU A 259 21.93 -29.89 -20.45
C GLU A 259 20.99 -30.20 -19.30
N LEU A 260 19.75 -30.55 -19.66
CA LEU A 260 18.73 -30.88 -18.69
C LEU A 260 18.97 -32.26 -18.11
N PRO A 261 18.97 -32.45 -16.78
CA PRO A 261 19.10 -33.77 -16.18
C PRO A 261 17.98 -34.71 -16.65
N GLU A 262 18.24 -35.98 -16.72
CA GLU A 262 17.19 -36.97 -17.01
C GLU A 262 16.16 -37.03 -15.86
N LEU A 263 14.88 -37.20 -16.22
CA LEU A 263 13.81 -37.41 -15.26
C LEU A 263 13.85 -38.84 -14.73
N ASN A 264 14.68 -39.07 -13.73
CA ASN A 264 14.86 -40.34 -13.07
C ASN A 264 14.82 -40.18 -11.53
N ASP A 265 15.05 -41.24 -10.78
CA ASP A 265 15.02 -41.23 -9.34
C ASP A 265 16.18 -40.41 -8.71
N ASP A 266 17.31 -40.28 -9.42
CA ASP A 266 18.43 -39.44 -8.98
C ASP A 266 18.05 -37.95 -9.06
N PHE A 267 17.33 -37.54 -10.11
CA PHE A 267 16.76 -36.22 -10.19
C PHE A 267 15.76 -35.95 -9.03
N ALA A 268 14.92 -36.93 -8.68
CA ALA A 268 13.97 -36.80 -7.58
C ALA A 268 14.67 -36.59 -6.23
N LYS A 269 15.81 -37.22 -6.00
CA LYS A 269 16.63 -37.01 -4.80
C LYS A 269 17.23 -35.61 -4.76
N GLN A 270 17.75 -35.12 -5.89
CA GLN A 270 18.38 -33.81 -5.98
C GLN A 270 17.40 -32.65 -5.86
N SER A 271 16.24 -32.74 -6.52
CA SER A 271 15.28 -31.64 -6.65
C SER A 271 14.28 -31.55 -5.50
N GLY A 272 13.90 -32.67 -4.88
CA GLY A 272 12.85 -32.70 -3.89
C GLY A 272 13.12 -33.60 -2.68
N ASN A 273 14.35 -34.16 -2.56
CA ASN A 273 14.72 -35.12 -1.52
C ASN A 273 13.73 -36.30 -1.41
N LYS A 274 13.26 -36.79 -2.58
CA LYS A 274 12.31 -37.91 -2.70
C LYS A 274 13.04 -39.16 -3.22
N GLU A 275 12.59 -40.32 -2.79
CA GLU A 275 13.23 -41.60 -3.19
C GLU A 275 12.99 -41.96 -4.64
N SER A 276 11.88 -41.52 -5.23
CA SER A 276 11.53 -41.83 -6.64
C SER A 276 10.88 -40.65 -7.38
N LEU A 277 11.01 -40.65 -8.69
CA LEU A 277 10.34 -39.67 -9.56
C LEU A 277 8.81 -39.69 -9.39
N LYS A 278 8.24 -40.89 -9.11
CA LYS A 278 6.81 -41.03 -8.86
C LYS A 278 6.37 -40.30 -7.59
N GLU A 279 7.17 -40.36 -6.53
CA GLU A 279 6.90 -39.62 -5.30
C GLU A 279 7.04 -38.11 -5.48
N LEU A 280 8.09 -37.68 -6.22
CA LEU A 280 8.26 -36.26 -6.54
C LEU A 280 7.06 -35.73 -7.32
N LYS A 281 6.60 -36.44 -8.36
CA LYS A 281 5.38 -36.04 -9.11
C LYS A 281 4.15 -35.97 -8.23
N LYS A 282 3.95 -36.94 -7.34
CA LYS A 282 2.81 -36.93 -6.39
C LYS A 282 2.86 -35.77 -5.40
N ASP A 283 4.06 -35.42 -4.95
CA ASP A 283 4.24 -34.28 -4.05
C ASP A 283 3.98 -32.95 -4.75
N ILE A 284 4.50 -32.76 -5.96
CA ILE A 284 4.21 -31.58 -6.81
C ILE A 284 2.71 -31.49 -7.09
N GLU A 285 2.07 -32.60 -7.48
CA GLU A 285 0.63 -32.66 -7.72
C GLU A 285 -0.16 -32.24 -6.48
N LYS A 286 0.21 -32.75 -5.30
CA LYS A 286 -0.42 -32.38 -4.04
C LYS A 286 -0.26 -30.90 -3.75
N GLN A 287 0.97 -30.37 -3.83
CA GLN A 287 1.24 -28.95 -3.59
C GLN A 287 0.47 -28.02 -4.55
N LEU A 288 0.42 -28.39 -5.84
CA LEU A 288 -0.32 -27.61 -6.83
C LEU A 288 -1.82 -27.67 -6.60
N LYS A 289 -2.38 -28.82 -6.20
CA LYS A 289 -3.80 -28.95 -5.83
C LYS A 289 -4.14 -28.15 -4.58
N ASP A 290 -3.33 -28.27 -3.53
CA ASP A 290 -3.51 -27.53 -2.27
C ASP A 290 -3.47 -26.02 -2.53
N ASN A 291 -2.51 -25.55 -3.35
CA ASN A 291 -2.42 -24.14 -3.75
C ASN A 291 -3.60 -23.70 -4.61
N PHE A 292 -4.06 -24.55 -5.51
CA PHE A 292 -5.21 -24.29 -6.36
C PHE A 292 -6.49 -24.16 -5.51
N GLU A 293 -6.73 -25.09 -4.60
CA GLU A 293 -7.89 -25.06 -3.68
C GLU A 293 -7.86 -23.82 -2.80
N LYS A 294 -6.68 -23.49 -2.25
CA LYS A 294 -6.48 -22.25 -1.49
C LYS A 294 -6.82 -21.02 -2.32
N THR A 295 -6.30 -20.94 -3.54
CA THR A 295 -6.58 -19.80 -4.45
C THR A 295 -8.07 -19.69 -4.77
N GLN A 296 -8.76 -20.81 -5.02
CA GLN A 296 -10.22 -20.82 -5.26
C GLN A 296 -10.99 -20.35 -4.02
N LYS A 297 -10.56 -20.78 -2.83
CA LYS A 297 -11.13 -20.32 -1.55
C LYS A 297 -10.90 -18.82 -1.35
N ASP A 298 -9.71 -18.32 -1.62
CA ASP A 298 -9.37 -16.89 -1.50
C ASP A 298 -10.21 -16.04 -2.45
N ILE A 299 -10.39 -16.46 -3.72
CA ILE A 299 -11.26 -15.79 -4.70
C ILE A 299 -12.72 -15.74 -4.20
N LYS A 300 -13.21 -16.84 -3.63
CA LYS A 300 -14.57 -16.92 -3.07
C LYS A 300 -14.73 -15.94 -1.90
N ILE A 301 -13.80 -15.96 -0.96
CA ILE A 301 -13.79 -15.07 0.21
C ILE A 301 -13.73 -13.61 -0.25
N GLU A 302 -12.87 -13.30 -1.22
CA GLU A 302 -12.74 -11.94 -1.73
C GLU A 302 -14.04 -11.43 -2.37
N ALA A 303 -14.70 -12.25 -3.17
CA ALA A 303 -15.98 -11.91 -3.75
C ALA A 303 -17.07 -11.68 -2.70
N LEU A 304 -17.12 -12.51 -1.64
CA LEU A 304 -18.06 -12.35 -0.53
C LEU A 304 -17.80 -11.08 0.28
N LEU A 305 -16.53 -10.76 0.55
CA LEU A 305 -16.14 -9.53 1.23
C LEU A 305 -16.48 -8.29 0.40
N ASP A 306 -16.28 -8.33 -0.91
CA ASP A 306 -16.66 -7.23 -1.80
C ASP A 306 -18.18 -7.05 -1.85
N ALA A 307 -18.95 -8.14 -1.89
CA ALA A 307 -20.41 -8.09 -1.82
C ALA A 307 -20.89 -7.50 -0.48
N LEU A 308 -20.32 -7.91 0.64
CA LEU A 308 -20.62 -7.35 1.96
C LEU A 308 -20.29 -5.87 2.02
N THR A 309 -19.14 -5.47 1.48
CA THR A 309 -18.68 -4.07 1.45
C THR A 309 -19.64 -3.18 0.67
N ASN A 310 -20.24 -3.67 -0.41
CA ASN A 310 -21.25 -2.93 -1.17
C ASN A 310 -22.56 -2.69 -0.39
N GLU A 311 -22.84 -3.50 0.62
CA GLU A 311 -23.99 -3.31 1.50
C GLU A 311 -23.70 -2.39 2.70
N LEU A 312 -22.44 -2.02 2.90
CA LEU A 312 -22.06 -1.11 3.98
C LEU A 312 -22.50 0.33 3.69
N VAL A 313 -23.16 0.92 4.69
CA VAL A 313 -23.47 2.35 4.74
C VAL A 313 -22.65 2.95 5.87
N ALA A 314 -21.57 3.61 5.52
CA ALA A 314 -20.68 4.31 6.46
C ALA A 314 -19.96 5.45 5.76
N GLU A 315 -19.81 6.56 6.45
CA GLU A 315 -18.95 7.67 6.02
C GLU A 315 -17.55 7.46 6.61
N ILE A 316 -16.60 7.06 5.78
CA ILE A 316 -15.25 6.70 6.25
C ILE A 316 -14.40 7.96 6.41
N PRO A 317 -13.89 8.23 7.61
CA PRO A 317 -13.01 9.38 7.84
C PRO A 317 -11.65 9.17 7.16
N LYS A 318 -11.07 10.27 6.71
CA LYS A 318 -9.78 10.28 6.02
C LYS A 318 -8.65 9.71 6.88
N SER A 319 -8.68 10.01 8.18
CA SER A 319 -7.68 9.51 9.13
C SER A 319 -7.56 7.98 9.16
N MET A 320 -8.68 7.24 9.05
CA MET A 320 -8.63 5.78 9.00
C MET A 320 -7.89 5.28 7.75
N ILE A 321 -8.12 5.92 6.60
CA ILE A 321 -7.42 5.57 5.36
C ILE A 321 -5.93 5.91 5.49
N ASP A 322 -5.59 7.07 6.04
CA ASP A 322 -4.21 7.51 6.23
C ASP A 322 -3.44 6.61 7.21
N ILE A 323 -4.10 6.11 8.27
CA ILE A 323 -3.53 5.12 9.20
C ILE A 323 -3.26 3.80 8.44
N GLU A 324 -4.21 3.31 7.65
CA GLU A 324 -4.04 2.06 6.90
C GLU A 324 -2.93 2.18 5.84
N VAL A 325 -2.82 3.32 5.15
CA VAL A 325 -1.71 3.61 4.23
C VAL A 325 -0.38 3.55 4.97
N ARG A 326 -0.29 4.16 6.15
CA ARG A 326 0.93 4.13 6.98
C ARG A 326 1.28 2.71 7.38
N ASN A 327 0.32 1.93 7.86
CA ASN A 327 0.51 0.52 8.23
C ASN A 327 1.04 -0.31 7.05
N ASN A 328 0.49 -0.12 5.84
CA ASN A 328 0.93 -0.82 4.63
C ASN A 328 2.38 -0.47 4.26
N ILE A 329 2.77 0.80 4.39
CA ILE A 329 4.15 1.24 4.16
C ILE A 329 5.09 0.64 5.21
N GLU A 330 4.72 0.65 6.49
CA GLU A 330 5.50 0.06 7.57
C GLU A 330 5.70 -1.45 7.38
N GLN A 331 4.65 -2.18 6.99
CA GLN A 331 4.77 -3.62 6.67
C GLN A 331 5.70 -3.85 5.48
N THR A 332 5.65 -2.99 4.46
CA THR A 332 6.55 -3.06 3.32
C THR A 332 7.99 -2.82 3.77
N ALA A 333 8.23 -1.79 4.58
CA ALA A 333 9.55 -1.51 5.13
C ALA A 333 10.10 -2.68 5.98
N GLN A 334 9.25 -3.32 6.79
CA GLN A 334 9.63 -4.49 7.57
C GLN A 334 10.03 -5.69 6.69
N ARG A 335 9.32 -5.94 5.58
CA ARG A 335 9.68 -7.00 4.61
C ARG A 335 11.05 -6.74 3.97
N PHE A 336 11.33 -5.48 3.60
CA PHE A 336 12.65 -5.10 3.07
C PHE A 336 13.75 -5.29 4.11
N ALA A 337 13.50 -4.91 5.38
CA ALA A 337 14.44 -5.16 6.47
C ALA A 337 14.74 -6.66 6.68
N GLN A 338 13.71 -7.52 6.59
CA GLN A 338 13.87 -8.98 6.70
C GLN A 338 14.70 -9.57 5.54
N GLN A 339 14.68 -8.93 4.37
CA GLN A 339 15.51 -9.28 3.21
C GLN A 339 16.94 -8.73 3.29
N GLY A 340 17.30 -8.06 4.39
CA GLY A 340 18.62 -7.48 4.61
C GLY A 340 18.87 -6.15 3.89
N LEU A 341 17.83 -5.51 3.35
CA LEU A 341 17.95 -4.22 2.70
C LEU A 341 17.95 -3.09 3.75
N ASP A 342 18.77 -2.06 3.53
CA ASP A 342 18.78 -0.88 4.40
C ASP A 342 17.54 -0.01 4.16
N VAL A 343 16.60 -0.09 5.11
CA VAL A 343 15.34 0.66 5.04
C VAL A 343 15.57 2.18 5.06
N LYS A 344 16.57 2.67 5.81
CA LYS A 344 16.81 4.12 5.93
C LYS A 344 17.28 4.75 4.63
N SER A 345 18.12 4.06 3.87
CA SER A 345 18.60 4.54 2.58
C SER A 345 17.58 4.31 1.45
N THR A 346 16.76 3.26 1.55
CA THR A 346 15.80 2.89 0.52
C THR A 346 14.50 3.70 0.61
N PHE A 347 13.98 3.95 1.82
CA PHE A 347 12.72 4.67 2.03
C PHE A 347 12.95 6.19 2.10
N THR A 348 13.26 6.79 0.96
CA THR A 348 13.34 8.26 0.84
C THR A 348 11.94 8.90 0.99
N PRO A 349 11.85 10.19 1.37
CA PRO A 349 10.57 10.89 1.44
C PRO A 349 9.74 10.82 0.14
N GLU A 350 10.42 10.88 -1.02
CA GLU A 350 9.79 10.78 -2.34
C GLU A 350 9.21 9.38 -2.57
N LEU A 351 9.95 8.32 -2.20
CA LEU A 351 9.46 6.95 -2.32
C LEU A 351 8.27 6.72 -1.39
N VAL A 352 8.34 7.18 -0.13
CA VAL A 352 7.25 7.07 0.83
C VAL A 352 5.99 7.76 0.31
N LYS A 353 6.11 8.97 -0.28
CA LYS A 353 5.00 9.70 -0.89
C LYS A 353 4.41 8.92 -2.07
N SER A 354 5.23 8.43 -2.98
CA SER A 354 4.79 7.62 -4.14
C SER A 354 4.09 6.32 -3.70
N LEU A 355 4.63 5.63 -2.69
CA LEU A 355 4.00 4.45 -2.10
C LEU A 355 2.66 4.80 -1.45
N ALA A 356 2.57 5.92 -0.73
CA ALA A 356 1.33 6.37 -0.12
C ALA A 356 0.24 6.63 -1.16
N GLU A 357 0.57 7.29 -2.27
CA GLU A 357 -0.37 7.55 -3.36
C GLU A 357 -0.79 6.25 -4.07
N SER A 358 0.14 5.35 -4.34
CA SER A 358 -0.14 4.09 -5.05
C SER A 358 -0.90 3.08 -4.20
N THR A 359 -0.70 3.05 -2.88
CA THR A 359 -1.36 2.10 -1.97
C THR A 359 -2.71 2.60 -1.45
N ARG A 360 -3.00 3.90 -1.58
CA ARG A 360 -4.24 4.51 -1.06
C ARG A 360 -5.52 3.83 -1.52
N PRO A 361 -5.74 3.48 -2.81
CA PRO A 361 -6.96 2.79 -3.24
C PRO A 361 -7.15 1.42 -2.57
N GLN A 362 -6.05 0.69 -2.38
CA GLN A 362 -6.09 -0.60 -1.69
C GLN A 362 -6.34 -0.43 -0.19
N ALA A 363 -5.75 0.59 0.44
CA ALA A 363 -5.98 0.92 1.83
C ALA A 363 -7.45 1.30 2.08
N GLU A 364 -8.06 2.09 1.21
CA GLU A 364 -9.48 2.43 1.28
C GLU A 364 -10.37 1.17 1.21
N LYS A 365 -10.09 0.27 0.27
CA LYS A 365 -10.80 -1.00 0.14
C LYS A 365 -10.63 -1.88 1.39
N ASN A 366 -9.44 -1.93 1.97
CA ASN A 366 -9.17 -2.68 3.20
C ASN A 366 -9.93 -2.10 4.39
N VAL A 367 -9.95 -0.78 4.55
CA VAL A 367 -10.72 -0.11 5.61
C VAL A 367 -12.22 -0.41 5.45
N GLN A 368 -12.76 -0.28 4.23
CA GLN A 368 -14.16 -0.61 3.93
C GLN A 368 -14.50 -2.05 4.30
N ARG A 369 -13.68 -3.01 3.91
CA ARG A 369 -13.86 -4.44 4.23
C ARG A 369 -13.82 -4.68 5.76
N ASN A 370 -12.88 -4.07 6.46
CA ASN A 370 -12.77 -4.21 7.91
C ASN A 370 -13.99 -3.63 8.64
N LEU A 371 -14.48 -2.46 8.19
CA LEU A 371 -15.68 -1.85 8.74
C LEU A 371 -16.94 -2.66 8.42
N ALA A 372 -17.04 -3.25 7.23
CA ALA A 372 -18.15 -4.13 6.86
C ALA A 372 -18.18 -5.41 7.72
N LEU A 373 -17.01 -6.00 7.98
CA LEU A 373 -16.89 -7.15 8.89
C LEU A 373 -17.27 -6.76 10.32
N LYS A 374 -16.85 -5.59 10.79
CA LYS A 374 -17.24 -5.08 12.11
C LYS A 374 -18.74 -4.86 12.21
N ALA A 375 -19.34 -4.25 11.19
CA ALA A 375 -20.79 -4.07 11.12
C ALA A 375 -21.55 -5.41 11.12
N LEU A 376 -21.02 -6.42 10.43
CA LEU A 376 -21.57 -7.78 10.43
C LEU A 376 -21.50 -8.42 11.82
N ALA A 377 -20.35 -8.30 12.51
CA ALA A 377 -20.16 -8.83 13.85
C ALA A 377 -21.18 -8.21 14.84
N GLU A 378 -21.40 -6.90 14.76
CA GLU A 378 -22.36 -6.18 15.58
C GLU A 378 -23.82 -6.57 15.26
N THR A 379 -24.17 -6.65 13.96
CA THR A 379 -25.53 -6.95 13.50
C THR A 379 -25.96 -8.38 13.85
N GLU A 380 -25.07 -9.37 13.67
CA GLU A 380 -25.34 -10.78 13.92
C GLU A 380 -24.86 -11.24 15.31
N ASN A 381 -24.35 -10.31 16.14
CA ASN A 381 -23.84 -10.55 17.50
C ASN A 381 -22.79 -11.69 17.56
N ILE A 382 -21.89 -11.74 16.55
CA ILE A 382 -20.81 -12.73 16.48
C ILE A 382 -19.64 -12.24 17.32
N LYS A 383 -19.24 -13.06 18.31
CA LYS A 383 -18.15 -12.76 19.23
C LYS A 383 -17.20 -13.94 19.34
N VAL A 384 -16.02 -13.67 19.80
CA VAL A 384 -15.02 -14.70 20.15
C VAL A 384 -15.09 -14.94 21.65
N GLU A 385 -15.23 -16.20 22.03
CA GLU A 385 -15.25 -16.59 23.43
C GLU A 385 -13.83 -16.72 23.97
N LYS A 386 -13.70 -16.50 25.28
CA LYS A 386 -12.38 -16.53 25.93
C LYS A 386 -11.67 -17.88 25.77
N ASP A 387 -12.43 -18.96 25.86
CA ASP A 387 -11.89 -20.31 25.73
C ASP A 387 -11.26 -20.59 24.36
N GLU A 388 -11.80 -19.96 23.30
CA GLU A 388 -11.25 -20.07 21.94
C GLU A 388 -9.92 -19.32 21.81
N ILE A 389 -9.83 -18.16 22.46
CA ILE A 389 -8.59 -17.39 22.51
C ILE A 389 -7.53 -18.19 23.28
N ASP A 390 -7.90 -18.73 24.44
CA ASP A 390 -6.99 -19.52 25.30
C ASP A 390 -6.52 -20.80 24.58
N LEU A 391 -7.41 -21.45 23.82
CA LEU A 391 -7.04 -22.60 22.99
C LEU A 391 -6.02 -22.22 21.90
N LYS A 392 -6.26 -21.11 21.21
CA LYS A 392 -5.38 -20.63 20.14
C LYS A 392 -4.05 -20.12 20.67
N MET A 393 -4.04 -19.55 21.87
CA MET A 393 -2.81 -19.11 22.54
C MET A 393 -1.85 -20.28 22.79
N LYS A 394 -2.36 -21.49 23.06
CA LYS A 394 -1.50 -22.69 23.26
C LYS A 394 -0.67 -23.02 22.03
N ASP A 395 -1.20 -22.78 20.84
CA ASP A 395 -0.45 -23.01 19.60
C ASP A 395 0.82 -22.13 19.50
N TYR A 396 0.84 -21.01 20.24
CA TYR A 396 1.96 -20.07 20.28
C TYR A 396 2.85 -20.20 21.53
N GLU A 397 2.49 -21.03 22.54
CA GLU A 397 3.24 -21.16 23.79
C GLU A 397 4.69 -21.56 23.55
N ASP A 398 4.93 -22.52 22.65
CA ASP A 398 6.29 -22.98 22.31
C ASP A 398 7.10 -21.87 21.62
N ALA A 399 6.49 -21.12 20.73
CA ALA A 399 7.14 -19.99 20.04
C ALA A 399 7.42 -18.80 20.98
N ILE A 400 6.52 -18.55 21.93
CA ILE A 400 6.70 -17.53 22.97
C ILE A 400 7.84 -17.90 23.91
N SER A 401 7.88 -19.16 24.34
CA SER A 401 8.90 -19.65 25.27
C SER A 401 10.33 -19.68 24.70
N GLN A 402 10.44 -19.88 23.37
CA GLN A 402 11.71 -19.88 22.64
C GLN A 402 12.15 -18.47 22.18
N SER A 403 11.27 -17.49 22.26
CA SER A 403 11.59 -16.11 21.84
C SER A 403 12.42 -15.40 22.91
N SER A 404 13.58 -14.88 22.52
CA SER A 404 14.43 -14.02 23.38
C SER A 404 13.88 -12.60 23.54
N LYS A 405 12.79 -12.23 22.82
CA LYS A 405 12.13 -10.92 22.91
C LYS A 405 10.95 -11.00 23.88
N GLN A 406 10.80 -9.99 24.73
CA GLN A 406 9.58 -9.82 25.54
C GLN A 406 8.39 -9.59 24.59
N ILE A 407 7.50 -10.58 24.48
CA ILE A 407 6.27 -10.49 23.71
C ILE A 407 5.21 -9.87 24.62
N ASP A 408 4.56 -8.81 24.15
CA ASP A 408 3.43 -8.19 24.83
C ASP A 408 2.19 -9.09 24.68
N ILE A 409 1.92 -9.87 25.73
CA ILE A 409 0.82 -10.84 25.75
C ILE A 409 -0.53 -10.18 25.49
N LYS A 410 -0.75 -8.93 25.94
CA LYS A 410 -2.00 -8.22 25.70
C LYS A 410 -2.22 -7.96 24.22
N LYS A 411 -1.18 -7.44 23.54
CA LYS A 411 -1.24 -7.20 22.08
C LYS A 411 -1.41 -8.51 21.31
N LEU A 412 -0.73 -9.58 21.72
CA LEU A 412 -0.90 -10.89 21.09
C LEU A 412 -2.33 -11.40 21.23
N THR A 413 -2.92 -11.29 22.43
CA THR A 413 -4.31 -11.67 22.69
C THR A 413 -5.29 -10.89 21.81
N GLU A 414 -5.07 -9.58 21.64
CA GLU A 414 -5.90 -8.75 20.75
C GLU A 414 -5.78 -9.18 19.29
N VAL A 415 -4.56 -9.46 18.81
CA VAL A 415 -4.35 -9.94 17.43
C VAL A 415 -5.04 -11.28 17.21
N ILE A 416 -4.86 -12.25 18.12
CA ILE A 416 -5.51 -13.56 18.03
C ILE A 416 -7.04 -13.44 18.08
N SER A 417 -7.58 -12.59 18.95
CA SER A 417 -9.02 -12.35 19.04
C SER A 417 -9.57 -11.77 17.73
N ASN A 418 -8.87 -10.82 17.14
CA ASN A 418 -9.27 -10.21 15.86
C ASN A 418 -9.19 -11.21 14.70
N ASP A 419 -8.17 -12.05 14.66
CA ASP A 419 -8.01 -13.07 13.63
C ASP A 419 -9.10 -14.16 13.74
N LEU A 420 -9.39 -14.64 14.94
CA LEU A 420 -10.49 -15.59 15.20
C LEU A 420 -11.84 -14.99 14.85
N LEU A 421 -12.06 -13.72 15.17
CA LEU A 421 -13.32 -13.04 14.79
C LEU A 421 -13.47 -12.97 13.27
N LYS A 422 -12.42 -12.60 12.56
CA LYS A 422 -12.42 -12.57 11.08
C LYS A 422 -12.70 -13.95 10.50
N GLU A 423 -12.08 -15.00 11.02
CA GLU A 423 -12.30 -16.37 10.59
C GLU A 423 -13.76 -16.79 10.78
N LYS A 424 -14.33 -16.54 11.96
CA LYS A 424 -15.76 -16.80 12.23
C LYS A 424 -16.69 -16.05 11.30
N LEU A 425 -16.41 -14.78 11.03
CA LEU A 425 -17.22 -13.94 10.13
C LEU A 425 -17.15 -14.44 8.68
N ILE A 426 -15.98 -14.89 8.23
CA ILE A 426 -15.80 -15.48 6.90
C ILE A 426 -16.61 -16.78 6.79
N ILE A 427 -16.49 -17.67 7.77
CA ILE A 427 -17.28 -18.93 7.80
C ILE A 427 -18.78 -18.61 7.77
N TRP A 428 -19.21 -17.68 8.60
CA TRP A 428 -20.61 -17.27 8.65
C TRP A 428 -21.11 -16.71 7.30
N LEU A 429 -20.27 -15.88 6.62
CA LEU A 429 -20.58 -15.37 5.27
C LEU A 429 -20.70 -16.50 4.25
N GLU A 430 -19.80 -17.48 4.29
CA GLU A 430 -19.85 -18.63 3.40
C GLU A 430 -21.14 -19.46 3.57
N GLU A 431 -21.62 -19.63 4.80
CA GLU A 431 -22.83 -20.38 5.14
C GLU A 431 -24.13 -19.63 4.81
N ASN A 432 -24.11 -18.29 4.92
CA ASN A 432 -25.30 -17.45 4.76
C ASN A 432 -25.38 -16.71 3.42
N SER A 433 -24.55 -17.06 2.44
CA SER A 433 -24.50 -16.42 1.11
C SER A 433 -24.67 -17.43 -0.02
N GLU A 434 -25.24 -16.97 -1.13
CA GLU A 434 -25.39 -17.77 -2.35
C GLU A 434 -24.19 -17.56 -3.28
N VAL A 435 -23.39 -18.60 -3.49
CA VAL A 435 -22.26 -18.55 -4.42
C VAL A 435 -22.65 -19.26 -5.72
N LYS A 436 -22.77 -18.50 -6.79
CA LYS A 436 -23.03 -19.02 -8.14
C LYS A 436 -21.71 -19.23 -8.88
N GLU A 437 -21.38 -20.49 -9.13
CA GLU A 437 -20.18 -20.87 -9.86
C GLU A 437 -20.44 -20.85 -11.39
N LYS A 438 -19.77 -19.97 -12.13
CA LYS A 438 -19.72 -20.01 -13.59
C LYS A 438 -18.49 -20.80 -14.02
N THR A 439 -18.70 -21.94 -14.65
CA THR A 439 -17.59 -22.70 -15.29
C THR A 439 -17.12 -21.95 -16.53
N THR A 440 -15.98 -21.28 -16.42
CA THR A 440 -15.27 -20.76 -17.58
C THR A 440 -14.46 -21.90 -18.20
N LYS A 441 -14.77 -22.25 -19.45
CA LYS A 441 -13.87 -23.09 -20.27
C LYS A 441 -12.54 -22.32 -20.39
N THR A 442 -11.46 -22.96 -20.06
CA THR A 442 -10.08 -22.42 -20.12
C THR A 442 -9.83 -21.75 -21.48
N SER A 443 -9.97 -20.45 -21.56
CA SER A 443 -9.43 -19.68 -22.67
C SER A 443 -8.03 -19.23 -22.27
N LYS A 444 -7.07 -19.54 -23.12
CA LYS A 444 -5.66 -19.12 -23.07
C LYS A 444 -5.49 -17.76 -22.41
N ALA A 445 -4.52 -17.66 -21.51
CA ALA A 445 -4.08 -16.43 -20.91
C ALA A 445 -4.01 -15.30 -21.94
N THR A 446 -5.00 -14.40 -21.87
CA THR A 446 -5.04 -13.17 -22.65
C THR A 446 -5.08 -12.02 -21.66
N LYS A 447 -3.99 -11.27 -21.66
CA LYS A 447 -3.80 -9.96 -21.11
C LYS A 447 -5.10 -9.14 -21.05
N THR A 448 -5.44 -8.64 -19.87
CA THR A 448 -6.52 -7.65 -19.78
C THR A 448 -6.05 -6.45 -19.00
N SER A 449 -5.55 -5.46 -19.70
CA SER A 449 -5.73 -4.07 -19.31
C SER A 449 -6.96 -3.57 -20.06
N LYS A 450 -8.08 -3.34 -19.40
CA LYS A 450 -9.23 -2.63 -19.96
C LYS A 450 -9.24 -1.19 -19.47
N THR A 451 -8.82 -0.35 -20.35
CA THR A 451 -9.03 1.10 -20.42
C THR A 451 -10.51 1.47 -20.20
N THR A 452 -10.73 2.37 -19.29
CA THR A 452 -12.01 3.03 -19.04
C THR A 452 -12.43 3.84 -20.27
N LYS A 453 -13.55 3.47 -20.90
CA LYS A 453 -14.19 4.23 -21.98
C LYS A 453 -14.87 5.46 -21.38
N ALA A 454 -14.37 6.63 -21.73
CA ALA A 454 -15.07 7.90 -21.53
C ALA A 454 -16.29 7.99 -22.45
N THR A 455 -17.43 8.27 -21.87
CA THR A 455 -18.71 8.49 -22.52
C THR A 455 -18.66 9.82 -23.30
N LYS A 456 -18.75 9.75 -24.61
CA LYS A 456 -18.98 10.92 -25.46
C LYS A 456 -20.46 11.28 -25.42
N THR A 457 -20.78 12.44 -24.88
CA THR A 457 -22.08 13.08 -25.07
C THR A 457 -22.00 13.96 -26.29
N ALA A 458 -22.83 13.67 -27.26
CA ALA A 458 -22.97 14.43 -28.49
C ALA A 458 -23.75 15.74 -28.22
N THR A 459 -23.21 16.85 -28.59
CA THR A 459 -23.98 18.11 -28.75
C THR A 459 -23.89 18.58 -30.18
N LYS A 460 -25.08 18.84 -30.70
CA LYS A 460 -25.42 19.22 -32.05
C LYS A 460 -24.86 20.60 -32.46
N THR A 461 -24.37 20.62 -33.67
CA THR A 461 -24.03 21.74 -34.52
C THR A 461 -25.12 22.81 -34.63
N THR A 462 -24.74 24.09 -34.59
CA THR A 462 -25.41 25.15 -35.37
C THR A 462 -24.36 26.13 -35.90
N LYS A 463 -24.61 26.54 -37.14
CA LYS A 463 -23.82 27.26 -38.13
C LYS A 463 -23.33 28.65 -37.70
N ALA A 464 -22.24 29.03 -38.35
CA ALA A 464 -21.64 30.36 -38.47
C ALA A 464 -22.60 31.40 -39.10
N PRO A 465 -22.27 32.74 -39.12
CA PRO A 465 -21.42 33.23 -40.19
C PRO A 465 -20.40 34.37 -39.88
N THR A 466 -19.37 34.38 -40.68
CA THR A 466 -18.71 35.44 -41.48
C THR A 466 -18.08 36.68 -40.81
N ALA A 467 -16.79 36.77 -41.03
CA ALA A 467 -15.96 37.89 -41.54
C ALA A 467 -15.80 39.18 -40.71
N THR A 468 -14.56 39.54 -40.40
CA THR A 468 -13.92 40.68 -41.07
C THR A 468 -12.43 40.76 -40.71
N LYS A 469 -11.62 40.94 -41.73
CA LYS A 469 -10.20 41.31 -41.73
C LYS A 469 -10.00 42.66 -41.04
N THR A 470 -8.91 42.87 -40.30
CA THR A 470 -8.11 44.11 -40.43
C THR A 470 -6.67 43.87 -40.00
N GLN A 471 -5.80 44.32 -40.81
CA GLN A 471 -4.33 44.33 -40.78
C GLN A 471 -3.77 45.39 -39.83
N THR A 472 -2.45 45.26 -39.66
CA THR A 472 -1.42 46.28 -39.36
C THR A 472 -1.18 46.56 -37.87
N LYS A 473 0.03 46.70 -37.33
CA LYS A 473 1.34 47.10 -37.82
C LYS A 473 2.32 47.01 -36.66
N LYS A 474 3.53 46.62 -36.96
CA LYS A 474 4.84 47.00 -36.42
C LYS A 474 4.89 48.07 -35.30
N GLU A 475 5.70 47.88 -34.25
CA GLU A 475 7.04 48.48 -34.07
C GLU A 475 7.55 48.19 -32.62
N LYS A 476 8.76 47.70 -32.57
CA LYS A 476 9.99 48.19 -31.92
C LYS A 476 9.83 48.96 -30.58
N LYS A 477 10.29 48.39 -29.51
CA LYS A 477 11.56 48.80 -28.86
C LYS A 477 11.97 47.67 -27.91
#